data_3329e1c83f95038207877ef7645e8036
#
_entry.id   3329e1c83f95038207877ef7645e8036
#
_cell.length_a   1.000
_cell.length_b   1.000
_cell.length_c   1.000
_cell.angle_alpha   90.00
_cell.angle_beta   90.00
_cell.angle_gamma   90.00
#
_symmetry.space_group_name_H-M   'P 1'
#
loop_
_entity.id
_entity.type
_entity.pdbx_description
1 polymer ?
#
loop_
_entity_poly.entity_id
_entity_poly.type
_entity_poly.pdbx_seq_one_letter_code
_entity_poly.pdbx_strand_id
1 'polypeptide(L)'
;WQALGGFREDLFMYYEDTDLSWRLREHGWAVVYVREAVVLHEHASSSGTSSAMFIRVNARNRILVAAAHNPAPVVMQALARTVVRGLRGPRRGAVMTGLAQAVARLPRELRRRTREHTRHPSRNR
;
A
#
# COMPACT_ATOMS: atom_id res chain seq x y z
N TRP A 1 -13.49 11.48 -4.98
CA TRP A 1 -12.08 11.72 -5.27
C TRP A 1 -11.55 12.89 -4.45
N GLN A 2 -12.02 14.11 -4.72
CA GLN A 2 -11.53 15.33 -4.05
C GLN A 2 -11.69 15.29 -2.54
N ALA A 3 -12.82 14.80 -2.03
CA ALA A 3 -13.10 14.69 -0.60
C ALA A 3 -12.10 13.78 0.17
N LEU A 4 -11.42 12.87 -0.55
CA LEU A 4 -10.41 11.97 0.02
C LEU A 4 -8.96 12.41 -0.25
N GLY A 5 -8.77 13.56 -0.91
CA GLY A 5 -7.44 14.08 -1.25
C GLY A 5 -6.70 13.29 -2.34
N GLY A 6 -7.41 12.52 -3.16
CA GLY A 6 -6.83 11.79 -4.29
C GLY A 6 -5.89 10.64 -3.90
N PHE A 7 -4.92 10.34 -4.71
CA PHE A 7 -3.85 9.36 -4.43
C PHE A 7 -2.85 9.89 -3.41
N ARG A 8 -2.28 8.97 -2.65
CA ARG A 8 -1.19 9.28 -1.72
C ARG A 8 0.13 9.48 -2.46
N GLU A 9 0.60 10.71 -2.53
CA GLU A 9 1.87 11.05 -3.20
C GLU A 9 3.09 10.41 -2.53
N ASP A 10 3.04 10.18 -1.20
CA ASP A 10 4.14 9.57 -0.45
C ASP A 10 4.35 8.08 -0.77
N LEU A 11 3.36 7.42 -1.37
CA LEU A 11 3.52 6.09 -1.94
C LEU A 11 4.28 6.12 -3.27
N PHE A 12 4.19 7.23 -4.01
CA PHE A 12 4.82 7.48 -5.31
C PHE A 12 4.25 6.62 -6.43
N MET A 13 4.36 5.29 -6.33
CA MET A 13 3.98 4.29 -7.34
C MET A 13 3.63 2.98 -6.65
N TYR A 14 2.65 2.25 -7.15
CA TYR A 14 2.17 0.96 -6.66
C TYR A 14 1.52 1.02 -5.27
N TYR A 15 0.36 0.38 -5.13
CA TYR A 15 -0.49 0.39 -3.94
C TYR A 15 -1.26 1.70 -3.67
N GLU A 16 -1.10 2.76 -4.48
CA GLU A 16 -1.87 3.99 -4.37
C GLU A 16 -3.35 3.77 -4.69
N ASP A 17 -3.65 2.90 -5.64
CA ASP A 17 -4.98 2.44 -6.01
C ASP A 17 -5.62 1.60 -4.90
N THR A 18 -4.84 0.71 -4.33
CA THR A 18 -5.24 -0.13 -3.20
C THR A 18 -5.55 0.73 -1.98
N ASP A 19 -4.66 1.68 -1.64
CA ASP A 19 -4.88 2.63 -0.54
C ASP A 19 -6.15 3.47 -0.76
N LEU A 20 -6.34 4.00 -1.96
CA LEU A 20 -7.55 4.75 -2.30
C LEU A 20 -8.82 3.91 -2.16
N SER A 21 -8.78 2.67 -2.63
CA SER A 21 -9.91 1.74 -2.52
C SER A 21 -10.28 1.46 -1.06
N TRP A 22 -9.31 1.32 -0.17
CA TRP A 22 -9.54 1.19 1.26
C TRP A 22 -10.17 2.46 1.84
N ARG A 23 -9.60 3.64 1.56
CA ARG A 23 -10.14 4.92 2.03
C ARG A 23 -11.57 5.18 1.56
N LEU A 24 -11.88 4.82 0.30
CA LEU A 24 -13.26 4.89 -0.21
C LEU A 24 -14.20 4.05 0.65
N ARG A 25 -13.86 2.79 0.91
CA ARG A 25 -14.68 1.88 1.72
C ARG A 25 -14.83 2.36 3.17
N GLU A 26 -13.76 2.85 3.77
CA GLU A 26 -13.76 3.40 5.13
C GLU A 26 -14.69 4.63 5.26
N HIS A 27 -14.89 5.37 4.17
CA HIS A 27 -15.82 6.50 4.08
C HIS A 27 -17.24 6.10 3.59
N GLY A 28 -17.54 4.81 3.51
CA GLY A 28 -18.85 4.31 3.13
C GLY A 28 -19.14 4.25 1.63
N TRP A 29 -18.13 4.45 0.79
CA TRP A 29 -18.27 4.31 -0.67
C TRP A 29 -18.10 2.86 -1.12
N ALA A 30 -18.90 2.45 -2.09
CA ALA A 30 -18.71 1.17 -2.74
C ALA A 30 -17.57 1.24 -3.78
N VAL A 31 -16.73 0.22 -3.78
CA VAL A 31 -15.78 -0.03 -4.87
C VAL A 31 -16.33 -1.21 -5.65
N VAL A 32 -16.75 -0.95 -6.88
CA VAL A 32 -17.43 -1.93 -7.73
C VAL A 32 -16.60 -2.24 -8.97
N TYR A 33 -16.67 -3.50 -9.40
CA TYR A 33 -16.12 -3.90 -10.69
C TYR A 33 -17.14 -3.59 -11.78
N VAL A 34 -16.72 -2.86 -12.82
CA VAL A 34 -17.54 -2.53 -13.97
C VAL A 34 -16.92 -3.21 -15.20
N ARG A 35 -17.59 -4.25 -15.69
CA ARG A 35 -17.11 -5.08 -16.81
C ARG A 35 -16.83 -4.28 -18.09
N GLU A 36 -17.65 -3.27 -18.35
CA GLU A 36 -17.62 -2.45 -19.56
C GLU A 36 -16.55 -1.34 -19.47
N ALA A 37 -16.02 -1.06 -18.28
CA ALA A 37 -14.94 -0.09 -18.09
C ALA A 37 -13.60 -0.72 -18.45
N VAL A 38 -13.31 -0.79 -19.75
CA VAL A 38 -12.08 -1.39 -20.26
C VAL A 38 -11.01 -0.32 -20.44
N VAL A 39 -9.85 -0.55 -19.86
CA VAL A 39 -8.65 0.28 -20.04
C VAL A 39 -7.54 -0.58 -20.63
N LEU A 40 -6.95 -0.11 -21.74
CA LEU A 40 -5.73 -0.70 -22.28
C LEU A 40 -4.55 -0.20 -21.45
N HIS A 41 -3.86 -1.13 -20.80
CA HIS A 41 -2.72 -0.80 -19.94
C HIS A 41 -1.45 -1.48 -20.45
N GLU A 42 -0.48 -0.69 -20.86
CA GLU A 42 0.85 -1.19 -21.21
C GLU A 42 1.63 -1.53 -19.94
N HIS A 43 1.66 -2.82 -19.60
CA HIS A 43 2.36 -3.29 -18.42
C HIS A 43 3.85 -2.98 -18.46
N ALA A 44 4.33 -2.32 -17.42
CA ALA A 44 5.76 -2.11 -17.15
C ALA A 44 6.53 -1.29 -18.20
N SER A 45 5.85 -0.49 -19.03
CA SER A 45 6.50 0.39 -19.99
C SER A 45 7.50 1.37 -19.37
N SER A 46 7.26 1.79 -18.12
CA SER A 46 8.08 2.80 -17.44
C SER A 46 9.13 2.25 -16.47
N SER A 47 8.96 1.06 -15.90
CA SER A 47 9.88 0.58 -14.85
C SER A 47 10.29 -0.89 -14.94
N GLY A 48 9.56 -1.72 -15.71
CA GLY A 48 9.75 -3.17 -15.75
C GLY A 48 9.45 -3.85 -14.40
N THR A 49 8.67 -4.94 -14.42
CA THR A 49 8.27 -5.67 -13.20
C THR A 49 9.43 -6.32 -12.44
N SER A 50 10.61 -6.40 -13.06
CA SER A 50 11.83 -6.94 -12.48
C SER A 50 12.84 -5.88 -12.04
N SER A 51 12.55 -4.59 -12.19
CA SER A 51 13.47 -3.52 -11.80
C SER A 51 13.68 -3.48 -10.29
N ALA A 52 14.87 -3.08 -9.84
CA ALA A 52 15.16 -2.90 -8.42
C ALA A 52 14.23 -1.86 -7.77
N MET A 53 13.84 -0.83 -8.52
CA MET A 53 12.89 0.19 -8.10
C MET A 53 11.50 -0.41 -7.86
N PHE A 54 10.96 -1.18 -8.82
CA PHE A 54 9.68 -1.86 -8.69
C PHE A 54 9.64 -2.72 -7.43
N ILE A 55 10.65 -3.58 -7.24
CA ILE A 55 10.72 -4.51 -6.11
C ILE A 55 10.80 -3.75 -4.77
N ARG A 56 11.65 -2.73 -4.70
CA ARG A 56 11.83 -1.90 -3.49
C ARG A 56 10.53 -1.18 -3.10
N VAL A 57 9.90 -0.50 -4.05
CA VAL A 57 8.69 0.29 -3.80
C VAL A 57 7.53 -0.62 -3.42
N ASN A 58 7.34 -1.75 -4.12
CA ASN A 58 6.32 -2.73 -3.76
C ASN A 58 6.54 -3.33 -2.37
N ALA A 59 7.77 -3.68 -2.00
CA ALA A 59 8.07 -4.20 -0.67
C ALA A 59 7.73 -3.19 0.43
N ARG A 60 8.07 -1.91 0.22
CA ARG A 60 7.75 -0.80 1.13
C ARG A 60 6.25 -0.56 1.24
N ASN A 61 5.59 -0.32 0.11
CA ASN A 61 4.21 0.15 0.08
C ASN A 61 3.22 -0.91 0.57
N ARG A 62 3.46 -2.19 0.27
CA ARG A 62 2.67 -3.29 0.82
C ARG A 62 2.58 -3.24 2.36
N ILE A 63 3.68 -2.97 3.03
CA ILE A 63 3.73 -2.90 4.49
C ILE A 63 3.03 -1.63 4.99
N LEU A 64 3.27 -0.48 4.35
CA LEU A 64 2.66 0.80 4.74
C LEU A 64 1.15 0.77 4.56
N VAL A 65 0.65 0.27 3.44
CA VAL A 65 -0.80 0.16 3.19
C VAL A 65 -1.43 -0.88 4.11
N ALA A 66 -0.75 -2.00 4.39
CA ALA A 66 -1.21 -2.93 5.41
C ALA A 66 -1.34 -2.25 6.78
N ALA A 67 -0.35 -1.45 7.19
CA ALA A 67 -0.37 -0.73 8.47
C ALA A 67 -1.43 0.36 8.53
N ALA A 68 -1.74 1.00 7.40
CA ALA A 68 -2.78 2.01 7.31
C ALA A 68 -4.18 1.44 7.57
N HIS A 69 -4.50 0.31 6.96
CA HIS A 69 -5.88 -0.17 6.83
C HIS A 69 -6.19 -1.50 7.51
N ASN A 70 -5.18 -2.25 7.97
CA ASN A 70 -5.40 -3.61 8.45
C ASN A 70 -4.98 -3.80 9.92
N PRO A 71 -5.51 -4.83 10.60
CA PRO A 71 -5.13 -5.15 11.97
C PRO A 71 -3.69 -5.70 12.05
N ALA A 72 -3.11 -5.64 13.24
CA ALA A 72 -1.71 -6.01 13.49
C ALA A 72 -1.28 -7.38 12.92
N PRO A 73 -2.08 -8.46 12.99
CA PRO A 73 -1.70 -9.74 12.40
C PRO A 73 -1.42 -9.68 10.89
N VAL A 74 -2.20 -8.89 10.14
CA VAL A 74 -1.99 -8.70 8.68
C VAL A 74 -0.70 -7.92 8.41
N VAL A 75 -0.40 -6.91 9.23
CA VAL A 75 0.86 -6.16 9.14
C VAL A 75 2.06 -7.07 9.42
N MET A 76 1.98 -7.89 10.47
CA MET A 76 3.01 -8.86 10.80
C MET A 76 3.21 -9.90 9.69
N GLN A 77 2.13 -10.37 9.06
CA GLN A 77 2.22 -11.26 7.91
C GLN A 77 2.90 -10.57 6.70
N ALA A 78 2.59 -9.31 6.43
CA ALA A 78 3.23 -8.54 5.36
C ALA A 78 4.73 -8.36 5.61
N LEU A 79 5.12 -8.07 6.85
CA LEU A 79 6.52 -7.99 7.27
C LEU A 79 7.23 -9.34 7.10
N ALA A 80 6.68 -10.42 7.67
CA ALA A 80 7.27 -11.76 7.59
C ALA A 80 7.46 -12.23 6.15
N ARG A 81 6.45 -12.07 5.29
CA ARG A 81 6.54 -12.38 3.87
C ARG A 81 7.62 -11.56 3.16
N THR A 82 7.79 -10.30 3.54
CA THR A 82 8.83 -9.44 2.94
C THR A 82 10.22 -9.89 3.37
N VAL A 83 10.41 -10.22 4.65
CA VAL A 83 11.67 -10.79 5.16
C VAL A 83 12.02 -12.09 4.43
N VAL A 84 11.09 -13.05 4.37
CA VAL A 84 11.31 -14.33 3.68
C VAL A 84 11.68 -14.10 2.22
N ARG A 85 11.00 -13.19 1.52
CA ARG A 85 11.33 -12.83 0.13
C ARG A 85 12.70 -12.17 0.01
N GLY A 86 13.09 -11.35 0.97
CA GLY A 86 14.42 -10.75 1.04
C GLY A 86 15.53 -11.76 1.29
N LEU A 87 15.27 -12.82 2.05
CA LEU A 87 16.26 -13.87 2.32
C LEU A 87 16.43 -14.85 1.16
N ARG A 88 15.36 -15.16 0.41
CA ARG A 88 15.33 -16.22 -0.61
C ARG A 88 15.35 -15.72 -2.05
N GLY A 89 15.00 -14.45 -2.29
CA GLY A 89 14.82 -13.91 -3.63
C GLY A 89 16.11 -13.44 -4.31
N PRO A 90 16.13 -13.36 -5.66
CA PRO A 90 17.31 -12.96 -6.42
C PRO A 90 17.69 -11.48 -6.23
N ARG A 91 16.78 -10.62 -5.78
CA ARG A 91 16.98 -9.18 -5.60
C ARG A 91 16.88 -8.76 -4.13
N ARG A 92 17.58 -9.48 -3.27
CA ARG A 92 17.60 -9.31 -1.81
C ARG A 92 17.81 -7.85 -1.39
N GLY A 93 18.78 -7.15 -1.98
CA GLY A 93 19.09 -5.77 -1.64
C GLY A 93 17.90 -4.82 -1.85
N ALA A 94 17.20 -4.94 -2.98
CA ALA A 94 16.02 -4.11 -3.24
C ALA A 94 14.87 -4.38 -2.26
N VAL A 95 14.61 -5.67 -1.94
CA VAL A 95 13.59 -6.05 -0.96
C VAL A 95 13.94 -5.53 0.43
N MET A 96 15.19 -5.73 0.87
CA MET A 96 15.65 -5.30 2.20
C MET A 96 15.65 -3.77 2.33
N THR A 97 16.02 -3.04 1.27
CA THR A 97 15.91 -1.58 1.24
C THR A 97 14.45 -1.14 1.37
N GLY A 98 13.54 -1.78 0.65
CA GLY A 98 12.09 -1.51 0.79
C GLY A 98 11.57 -1.80 2.19
N LEU A 99 11.99 -2.91 2.79
CA LEU A 99 11.67 -3.27 4.18
C LEU A 99 12.17 -2.21 5.17
N ALA A 100 13.44 -1.82 5.07
CA ALA A 100 14.02 -0.80 5.94
C ALA A 100 13.28 0.54 5.83
N GLN A 101 12.95 0.97 4.60
CA GLN A 101 12.16 2.17 4.36
C GLN A 101 10.74 2.07 4.95
N ALA A 102 10.11 0.90 4.88
CA ALA A 102 8.80 0.66 5.49
C ALA A 102 8.88 0.78 7.01
N VAL A 103 9.83 0.09 7.63
CA VAL A 103 10.02 0.09 9.10
C VAL A 103 10.28 1.52 9.59
N ALA A 104 11.13 2.29 8.91
CA ALA A 104 11.40 3.68 9.27
C ALA A 104 10.15 4.59 9.20
N ARG A 105 9.20 4.28 8.32
CA ARG A 105 7.96 5.06 8.14
C ARG A 105 6.78 4.54 8.95
N LEU A 106 6.83 3.32 9.49
CA LEU A 106 5.75 2.73 10.27
C LEU A 106 5.24 3.61 11.41
N PRO A 107 6.09 4.25 12.25
CA PRO A 107 5.60 5.10 13.33
C PRO A 107 4.74 6.28 12.83
N ARG A 108 5.14 6.88 11.70
CA ARG A 108 4.37 7.96 11.07
C ARG A 108 3.05 7.44 10.53
N GLU A 109 3.05 6.28 9.89
CA GLU A 109 1.84 5.66 9.34
C GLU A 109 0.83 5.30 10.43
N LEU A 110 1.26 4.70 11.52
CA LEU A 110 0.41 4.35 12.64
C LEU A 110 -0.20 5.60 13.31
N ARG A 111 0.58 6.67 13.48
CA ARG A 111 0.06 7.96 13.98
C ARG A 111 -0.98 8.56 13.04
N ARG A 112 -0.77 8.46 11.73
CA ARG A 112 -1.73 8.91 10.73
C ARG A 112 -3.03 8.14 10.86
N ARG A 113 -2.98 6.82 10.89
CA ARG A 113 -4.14 5.94 11.08
C ARG A 113 -4.95 6.33 12.33
N THR A 114 -4.29 6.56 13.47
CA THR A 114 -4.96 6.98 14.70
C THR A 114 -5.70 8.30 14.52
N ARG A 115 -5.09 9.29 13.85
CA ARG A 115 -5.71 10.60 13.59
C ARG A 115 -6.92 10.51 12.65
N GLU A 116 -6.87 9.65 11.64
CA GLU A 116 -7.96 9.43 10.70
C GLU A 116 -9.15 8.74 11.38
N HIS A 117 -8.90 7.74 12.22
CA HIS A 117 -9.95 7.08 13.02
C HIS A 117 -10.63 8.02 14.03
N THR A 118 -9.89 8.96 14.62
CA THR A 118 -10.49 9.94 15.54
C THR A 118 -11.32 11.00 14.83
N ARG A 119 -10.99 11.31 13.57
CA ARG A 119 -11.75 12.29 12.77
C ARG A 119 -13.01 11.70 12.13
N HIS A 120 -12.99 10.42 11.83
CA HIS A 120 -14.10 9.69 11.21
C HIS A 120 -14.30 8.37 11.97
N PRO A 121 -14.92 8.39 13.17
CA PRO A 121 -15.30 7.15 13.82
C PRO A 121 -16.23 6.41 12.87
N SER A 122 -15.77 5.24 12.41
CA SER A 122 -16.45 4.43 11.42
C SER A 122 -17.92 4.27 11.79
N ARG A 123 -18.82 4.64 10.89
CA ARG A 123 -20.24 4.24 10.94
C ARG A 123 -20.32 2.73 10.66
N ASN A 124 -19.78 1.92 11.56
CA ASN A 124 -20.05 0.49 11.60
C ASN A 124 -21.35 0.29 12.37
N ARG A 125 -22.44 0.28 11.64
CA ARG A 125 -23.66 -0.47 11.96
C ARG A 125 -24.20 -1.07 10.67
#